data_efd2af06345a3660e3976bc25ae25fd9
#
_entry.id   efd2af06345a3660e3976bc25ae25fd9
#
_cell.length_a   1.000
_cell.length_b   1.000
_cell.length_c   1.000
_cell.angle_alpha   90.00
_cell.angle_beta   90.00
_cell.angle_gamma   90.00
#
_symmetry.space_group_name_H-M   'P 1'
#
loop_
_entity.id
_entity.type
_entity.pdbx_description
1 polymer ?
#
loop_
_entity_poly.entity_id
_entity_poly.type
_entity_poly.pdbx_seq_one_letter_code
_entity_poly.pdbx_strand_id
1 'polypeptide(L)'
;MLKKLFGFDSTKTTIRTEIVAGITTFLTMSYILAVNPTMFGELDGMPMGSVFTSTALAAIVGCLAMALIGKLPFGLAPGMGLNAFFVYSVCMGMGYSWQFALTAVLIEGLIFIVLTLTNVREAIVDAIPMSLRNAIGAGIGLFIAFIGLKSAGVVVDDGATLVALGDITSGSALLAFIGLIITGFLYARNVPGAILLGILLTMVIGIPLGVTEFRGVVSVPESISPIFCKFEFDKIFSVDMLVVVFTFFFIDMFDTVGTLVGVCTKANMIDEKGNIQRVKQAFMADSIATTVGAVLGTSTTTTYV
;
A
#
# COMPACT_ATOMS: atom_id res chain seq x y z
N MET A 1 -15.62 24.37 -13.90
CA MET A 1 -15.18 23.01 -14.28
C MET A 1 -14.56 22.26 -13.10
N LEU A 2 -13.57 22.80 -12.40
CA LEU A 2 -12.90 22.17 -11.25
C LEU A 2 -13.84 21.79 -10.11
N LYS A 3 -14.80 22.67 -9.72
CA LYS A 3 -15.81 22.37 -8.71
C LYS A 3 -16.66 21.13 -9.06
N LYS A 4 -17.05 20.98 -10.33
CA LYS A 4 -17.88 19.86 -10.79
C LYS A 4 -17.10 18.54 -10.82
N LEU A 5 -15.86 18.56 -11.28
CA LEU A 5 -15.02 17.37 -11.43
C LEU A 5 -14.43 16.91 -10.10
N PHE A 6 -13.78 17.81 -9.35
CA PHE A 6 -12.98 17.48 -8.17
C PHE A 6 -13.60 17.93 -6.83
N GLY A 7 -14.77 18.56 -6.85
CA GLY A 7 -15.36 19.11 -5.63
C GLY A 7 -14.63 20.36 -5.11
N PHE A 8 -13.76 20.98 -5.92
CA PHE A 8 -12.98 22.15 -5.53
C PHE A 8 -13.87 23.32 -5.12
N ASP A 9 -13.62 23.87 -3.92
CA ASP A 9 -14.33 25.02 -3.37
C ASP A 9 -13.32 26.16 -3.11
N SER A 10 -13.37 27.18 -3.97
CA SER A 10 -12.48 28.34 -3.90
C SER A 10 -12.68 29.19 -2.64
N THR A 11 -13.74 28.97 -1.85
CA THR A 11 -13.95 29.67 -0.57
C THR A 11 -13.19 28.99 0.57
N LYS A 12 -12.83 27.73 0.42
CA LYS A 12 -12.14 26.92 1.44
C LYS A 12 -10.66 26.72 1.17
N THR A 13 -10.24 26.73 -0.11
CA THR A 13 -8.87 26.42 -0.50
C THR A 13 -8.47 27.15 -1.78
N THR A 14 -7.16 27.18 -2.10
CA THR A 14 -6.63 27.73 -3.34
C THR A 14 -6.01 26.62 -4.20
N ILE A 15 -5.93 26.84 -5.52
CA ILE A 15 -5.29 25.90 -6.44
C ILE A 15 -3.84 25.61 -6.01
N ARG A 16 -3.12 26.66 -5.54
CA ARG A 16 -1.74 26.51 -5.06
C ARG A 16 -1.68 25.58 -3.85
N THR A 17 -2.59 25.73 -2.90
CA THR A 17 -2.69 24.86 -1.70
C THR A 17 -2.93 23.41 -2.10
N GLU A 18 -3.86 23.18 -3.03
CA GLU A 18 -4.17 21.83 -3.51
C GLU A 18 -2.98 21.16 -4.22
N ILE A 19 -2.26 21.90 -5.04
CA ILE A 19 -1.04 21.40 -5.72
C ILE A 19 0.04 21.05 -4.69
N VAL A 20 0.30 21.93 -3.71
CA VAL A 20 1.30 21.68 -2.66
C VAL A 20 0.90 20.47 -1.82
N ALA A 21 -0.38 20.37 -1.44
CA ALA A 21 -0.90 19.21 -0.72
C ALA A 21 -0.73 17.91 -1.53
N GLY A 22 -1.07 17.93 -2.81
CA GLY A 22 -0.88 16.78 -3.70
C GLY A 22 0.59 16.35 -3.83
N ILE A 23 1.52 17.30 -3.96
CA ILE A 23 2.96 17.02 -3.96
C ILE A 23 3.39 16.41 -2.62
N THR A 24 2.91 16.95 -1.51
CA THR A 24 3.22 16.40 -0.17
C THR A 24 2.73 14.97 -0.03
N THR A 25 1.49 14.68 -0.44
CA THR A 25 0.93 13.32 -0.47
C THR A 25 1.77 12.40 -1.36
N PHE A 26 2.14 12.85 -2.57
CA PHE A 26 3.01 12.08 -3.45
C PHE A 26 4.36 11.76 -2.78
N LEU A 27 5.01 12.74 -2.15
CA LEU A 27 6.29 12.54 -1.48
C LEU A 27 6.20 11.55 -0.31
N THR A 28 5.09 11.51 0.40
CA THR A 28 4.89 10.56 1.51
C THR A 28 4.61 9.14 1.04
N MET A 29 3.92 8.96 -0.09
CA MET A 29 3.55 7.63 -0.59
C MET A 29 4.53 7.06 -1.64
N SER A 30 5.41 7.89 -2.21
CA SER A 30 6.29 7.49 -3.34
C SER A 30 7.28 6.38 -3.00
N TYR A 31 7.57 6.12 -1.73
CA TYR A 31 8.42 5.01 -1.31
C TYR A 31 7.89 3.64 -1.78
N ILE A 32 6.57 3.51 -2.01
CA ILE A 32 5.99 2.26 -2.50
C ILE A 32 6.53 1.86 -3.88
N LEU A 33 6.95 2.85 -4.68
CA LEU A 33 7.58 2.61 -5.98
C LEU A 33 8.94 1.91 -5.87
N ALA A 34 9.57 1.96 -4.70
CA ALA A 34 10.79 1.19 -4.43
C ALA A 34 10.46 -0.13 -3.71
N VAL A 35 9.62 -0.07 -2.69
CA VAL A 35 9.34 -1.23 -1.82
C VAL A 35 8.56 -2.32 -2.56
N ASN A 36 7.52 -1.95 -3.31
CA ASN A 36 6.68 -2.94 -3.99
C ASN A 36 7.45 -3.76 -5.03
N PRO A 37 8.23 -3.15 -5.95
CA PRO A 37 9.06 -3.91 -6.88
C PRO A 37 10.09 -4.81 -6.19
N THR A 38 10.68 -4.38 -5.08
CA THR A 38 11.65 -5.18 -4.33
C THR A 38 10.99 -6.42 -3.74
N MET A 39 9.81 -6.27 -3.10
CA MET A 39 9.08 -7.40 -2.52
C MET A 39 8.59 -8.39 -3.57
N PHE A 40 7.94 -7.90 -4.63
CA PHE A 40 7.41 -8.76 -5.68
C PHE A 40 8.50 -9.38 -6.55
N GLY A 41 9.64 -8.71 -6.68
CA GLY A 41 10.82 -9.21 -7.39
C GLY A 41 11.49 -10.42 -6.71
N GLU A 42 11.10 -10.76 -5.47
CA GLU A 42 11.50 -12.03 -4.82
C GLU A 42 10.72 -13.23 -5.39
N LEU A 43 9.64 -13.00 -6.16
CA LEU A 43 8.83 -14.03 -6.78
C LEU A 43 9.30 -14.31 -8.22
N ASP A 44 9.50 -15.58 -8.53
CA ASP A 44 9.87 -16.00 -9.88
C ASP A 44 8.80 -15.58 -10.91
N GLY A 45 9.24 -14.89 -11.96
CA GLY A 45 8.36 -14.44 -13.04
C GLY A 45 7.70 -13.07 -12.82
N MET A 46 8.07 -12.32 -11.75
CA MET A 46 7.66 -10.95 -11.53
C MET A 46 8.85 -9.97 -11.63
N PRO A 47 9.20 -9.49 -12.85
CA PRO A 47 10.32 -8.56 -13.02
C PRO A 47 10.12 -7.26 -12.27
N MET A 48 11.12 -6.81 -11.50
CA MET A 48 11.04 -5.58 -10.69
C MET A 48 10.60 -4.35 -11.48
N GLY A 49 11.11 -4.16 -12.70
CA GLY A 49 10.75 -3.02 -13.52
C GLY A 49 9.31 -3.05 -14.02
N SER A 50 8.77 -4.24 -14.33
CA SER A 50 7.36 -4.43 -14.66
C SER A 50 6.47 -4.10 -13.46
N VAL A 51 6.84 -4.56 -12.26
CA VAL A 51 6.12 -4.26 -11.01
C VAL A 51 6.19 -2.77 -10.68
N PHE A 52 7.34 -2.11 -10.89
CA PHE A 52 7.46 -0.65 -10.73
C PHE A 52 6.45 0.08 -11.60
N THR A 53 6.42 -0.25 -12.89
CA THR A 53 5.50 0.39 -13.85
C THR A 53 4.03 0.11 -13.49
N SER A 54 3.70 -1.13 -13.13
CA SER A 54 2.37 -1.53 -12.69
C SER A 54 1.94 -0.79 -11.42
N THR A 55 2.82 -0.68 -10.43
CA THR A 55 2.57 0.06 -9.18
C THR A 55 2.27 1.53 -9.45
N ALA A 56 3.06 2.17 -10.32
CA ALA A 56 2.84 3.57 -10.71
C ALA A 56 1.49 3.75 -11.42
N LEU A 57 1.15 2.86 -12.37
CA LEU A 57 -0.13 2.91 -13.09
C LEU A 57 -1.31 2.66 -12.16
N ALA A 58 -1.22 1.70 -11.24
CA ALA A 58 -2.26 1.42 -10.26
C ALA A 58 -2.49 2.64 -9.34
N ALA A 59 -1.41 3.28 -8.88
CA ALA A 59 -1.50 4.50 -8.08
C ALA A 59 -2.15 5.66 -8.87
N ILE A 60 -1.81 5.85 -10.15
CA ILE A 60 -2.45 6.86 -11.01
C ILE A 60 -3.96 6.60 -11.11
N VAL A 61 -4.36 5.36 -11.44
CA VAL A 61 -5.78 5.00 -11.56
C VAL A 61 -6.50 5.16 -10.23
N GLY A 62 -5.91 4.69 -9.12
CA GLY A 62 -6.47 4.80 -7.78
C GLY A 62 -6.67 6.27 -7.36
N CYS A 63 -5.65 7.11 -7.50
CA CYS A 63 -5.73 8.53 -7.18
C CYS A 63 -6.76 9.26 -8.06
N LEU A 64 -6.83 8.93 -9.37
CA LEU A 64 -7.85 9.50 -10.26
C LEU A 64 -9.26 9.05 -9.88
N ALA A 65 -9.45 7.77 -9.55
CA ALA A 65 -10.75 7.27 -9.09
C ALA A 65 -11.17 7.97 -7.79
N MET A 66 -10.26 8.15 -6.83
CA MET A 66 -10.54 8.87 -5.58
C MET A 66 -10.85 10.34 -5.84
N ALA A 67 -10.11 11.01 -6.72
CA ALA A 67 -10.35 12.40 -7.06
C ALA A 67 -11.68 12.63 -7.81
N LEU A 68 -12.05 11.75 -8.72
CA LEU A 68 -13.23 11.93 -9.59
C LEU A 68 -14.51 11.37 -8.96
N ILE A 69 -14.46 10.19 -8.33
CA ILE A 69 -15.60 9.49 -7.73
C ILE A 69 -15.73 9.91 -6.25
N GLY A 70 -14.67 9.72 -5.48
CA GLY A 70 -14.59 10.10 -4.06
C GLY A 70 -14.70 11.61 -3.87
N LYS A 71 -14.04 12.39 -4.72
CA LYS A 71 -13.81 13.84 -4.57
C LYS A 71 -13.16 14.14 -3.20
N LEU A 72 -12.25 13.28 -2.81
CA LEU A 72 -11.50 13.35 -1.58
C LEU A 72 -10.01 13.50 -1.92
N PRO A 73 -9.26 14.27 -1.12
CA PRO A 73 -7.84 14.55 -1.37
C PRO A 73 -6.93 13.44 -0.83
N PHE A 74 -7.27 12.16 -1.09
CA PHE A 74 -6.52 11.02 -0.59
C PHE A 74 -5.77 10.32 -1.72
N GLY A 75 -4.51 9.95 -1.46
CA GLY A 75 -3.72 9.14 -2.37
C GLY A 75 -4.05 7.65 -2.21
N LEU A 76 -4.08 6.93 -3.32
CA LEU A 76 -4.21 5.48 -3.36
C LEU A 76 -3.02 4.86 -4.06
N ALA A 77 -2.50 3.77 -3.49
CA ALA A 77 -1.46 2.95 -4.10
C ALA A 77 -1.51 1.53 -3.52
N PRO A 78 -0.79 0.55 -4.09
CA PRO A 78 -0.70 -0.80 -3.50
C PRO A 78 -0.28 -0.76 -2.03
N GLY A 79 -1.08 -1.39 -1.15
CA GLY A 79 -0.91 -1.31 0.30
C GLY A 79 0.18 -2.24 0.81
N MET A 80 1.12 -1.75 1.64
CA MET A 80 2.26 -2.56 2.11
C MET A 80 1.86 -3.82 2.87
N GLY A 81 0.85 -3.75 3.73
CA GLY A 81 0.39 -4.91 4.50
C GLY A 81 -0.16 -6.01 3.60
N LEU A 82 -0.92 -5.63 2.59
CA LEU A 82 -1.49 -6.53 1.59
C LEU A 82 -0.42 -7.06 0.63
N ASN A 83 0.56 -6.24 0.25
CA ASN A 83 1.73 -6.67 -0.53
C ASN A 83 2.52 -7.75 0.21
N ALA A 84 2.79 -7.53 1.51
CA ALA A 84 3.50 -8.49 2.33
C ALA A 84 2.71 -9.80 2.53
N PHE A 85 1.40 -9.73 2.72
CA PHE A 85 0.54 -10.90 2.77
C PHE A 85 0.55 -11.66 1.44
N PHE A 86 0.46 -10.94 0.31
CA PHE A 86 0.56 -11.53 -1.04
C PHE A 86 1.85 -12.32 -1.22
N VAL A 87 3.00 -11.65 -1.01
CA VAL A 87 4.32 -12.23 -1.29
C VAL A 87 4.69 -13.29 -0.25
N TYR A 88 4.71 -12.91 1.02
CA TYR A 88 5.28 -13.76 2.07
C TYR A 88 4.31 -14.80 2.60
N SER A 89 3.02 -14.50 2.73
CA SER A 89 2.07 -15.48 3.25
C SER A 89 1.52 -16.37 2.15
N VAL A 90 0.95 -15.80 1.07
CA VAL A 90 0.29 -16.60 0.04
C VAL A 90 1.30 -17.29 -0.87
N CYS A 91 2.26 -16.54 -1.44
CA CYS A 91 3.18 -17.13 -2.41
C CYS A 91 4.28 -17.96 -1.73
N MET A 92 5.01 -17.40 -0.78
CA MET A 92 6.14 -18.11 -0.15
C MET A 92 5.69 -19.07 0.95
N GLY A 93 4.76 -18.64 1.83
CA GLY A 93 4.34 -19.44 2.97
C GLY A 93 3.41 -20.59 2.61
N MET A 94 2.40 -20.33 1.78
CA MET A 94 1.44 -21.35 1.34
C MET A 94 1.88 -22.05 0.04
N GLY A 95 2.89 -21.53 -0.67
CA GLY A 95 3.43 -22.14 -1.90
C GLY A 95 2.54 -21.95 -3.14
N TYR A 96 1.65 -20.97 -3.15
CA TYR A 96 0.83 -20.68 -4.32
C TYR A 96 1.56 -19.76 -5.31
N SER A 97 1.18 -19.91 -6.60
CA SER A 97 1.67 -19.03 -7.66
C SER A 97 1.21 -17.59 -7.43
N TRP A 98 1.98 -16.62 -7.89
CA TRP A 98 1.57 -15.22 -7.85
C TRP A 98 0.33 -14.94 -8.73
N GLN A 99 0.12 -15.75 -9.78
CA GLN A 99 -1.08 -15.71 -10.62
C GLN A 99 -2.33 -16.09 -9.82
N PHE A 100 -2.23 -17.11 -8.96
CA PHE A 100 -3.28 -17.49 -8.01
C PHE A 100 -3.59 -16.33 -7.06
N ALA A 101 -2.56 -15.71 -6.47
CA ALA A 101 -2.72 -14.58 -5.56
C ALA A 101 -3.34 -13.35 -6.28
N LEU A 102 -2.92 -13.04 -7.53
CA LEU A 102 -3.56 -12.00 -8.34
C LEU A 102 -5.03 -12.29 -8.65
N THR A 103 -5.37 -13.56 -8.87
CA THR A 103 -6.76 -13.97 -9.08
C THR A 103 -7.57 -13.73 -7.81
N ALA A 104 -7.02 -14.01 -6.64
CA ALA A 104 -7.67 -13.72 -5.36
C ALA A 104 -7.93 -12.22 -5.17
N VAL A 105 -6.95 -11.36 -5.48
CA VAL A 105 -7.11 -9.89 -5.43
C VAL A 105 -8.15 -9.40 -6.43
N LEU A 106 -8.20 -9.97 -7.63
CA LEU A 106 -9.25 -9.63 -8.60
C LEU A 106 -10.65 -9.96 -8.06
N ILE A 107 -10.82 -11.16 -7.52
CA ILE A 107 -12.10 -11.60 -6.93
C ILE A 107 -12.49 -10.70 -5.76
N GLU A 108 -11.55 -10.40 -4.88
CA GLU A 108 -11.73 -9.47 -3.77
C GLU A 108 -12.23 -8.10 -4.25
N GLY A 109 -11.55 -7.49 -5.21
CA GLY A 109 -11.93 -6.19 -5.78
C GLY A 109 -13.34 -6.21 -6.37
N LEU A 110 -13.71 -7.27 -7.10
CA LEU A 110 -15.07 -7.44 -7.64
C LEU A 110 -16.10 -7.59 -6.53
N ILE A 111 -15.81 -8.37 -5.49
CA ILE A 111 -16.68 -8.50 -4.31
C ILE A 111 -16.88 -7.13 -3.65
N PHE A 112 -15.82 -6.34 -3.48
CA PHE A 112 -15.93 -5.00 -2.92
C PHE A 112 -16.77 -4.05 -3.75
N ILE A 113 -16.68 -4.10 -5.07
CA ILE A 113 -17.56 -3.31 -5.94
C ILE A 113 -19.04 -3.66 -5.68
N VAL A 114 -19.37 -4.96 -5.64
CA VAL A 114 -20.75 -5.43 -5.38
C VAL A 114 -21.23 -5.02 -3.99
N LEU A 115 -20.41 -5.20 -2.96
CA LEU A 115 -20.76 -4.83 -1.58
C LEU A 115 -20.90 -3.32 -1.39
N THR A 116 -20.11 -2.51 -2.10
CA THR A 116 -20.23 -1.05 -2.06
C THR A 116 -21.50 -0.58 -2.77
N LEU A 117 -21.87 -1.21 -3.87
CA LEU A 117 -23.15 -0.90 -4.57
C LEU A 117 -24.37 -1.20 -3.70
N THR A 118 -24.32 -2.28 -2.91
CA THR A 118 -25.43 -2.74 -2.05
C THR A 118 -25.41 -2.12 -0.64
N ASN A 119 -24.46 -1.22 -0.30
CA ASN A 119 -24.23 -0.62 1.02
C ASN A 119 -23.91 -1.64 2.13
N VAL A 120 -23.61 -2.88 1.80
CA VAL A 120 -23.27 -3.93 2.77
C VAL A 120 -21.90 -3.68 3.38
N ARG A 121 -20.94 -3.14 2.60
CA ARG A 121 -19.59 -2.80 3.10
C ARG A 121 -19.67 -1.80 4.25
N GLU A 122 -20.49 -0.78 4.14
CA GLU A 122 -20.71 0.22 5.20
C GLU A 122 -21.31 -0.43 6.47
N ALA A 123 -22.32 -1.28 6.30
CA ALA A 123 -22.94 -1.98 7.42
C ALA A 123 -21.99 -2.93 8.16
N ILE A 124 -21.10 -3.63 7.43
CA ILE A 124 -20.06 -4.48 8.03
C ILE A 124 -19.08 -3.61 8.84
N VAL A 125 -18.62 -2.50 8.26
CA VAL A 125 -17.72 -1.56 8.93
C VAL A 125 -18.33 -1.02 10.22
N ASP A 126 -19.59 -0.61 10.18
CA ASP A 126 -20.28 -0.05 11.35
C ASP A 126 -20.53 -1.10 12.45
N ALA A 127 -20.64 -2.36 12.08
CA ALA A 127 -20.80 -3.47 13.04
C ALA A 127 -19.49 -3.79 13.82
N ILE A 128 -18.31 -3.31 13.36
CA ILE A 128 -17.03 -3.61 13.98
C ILE A 128 -16.75 -2.66 15.13
N PRO A 129 -16.52 -3.15 16.36
CA PRO A 129 -16.17 -2.32 17.51
C PRO A 129 -14.88 -1.50 17.25
N MET A 130 -14.83 -0.26 17.72
CA MET A 130 -13.69 0.65 17.56
C MET A 130 -12.38 0.05 18.12
N SER A 131 -12.47 -0.69 19.24
CA SER A 131 -11.31 -1.38 19.83
C SER A 131 -10.69 -2.39 18.88
N LEU A 132 -11.52 -3.13 18.13
CA LEU A 132 -11.03 -4.10 17.15
C LEU A 132 -10.42 -3.41 15.93
N ARG A 133 -11.02 -2.33 15.44
CA ARG A 133 -10.44 -1.51 14.34
C ARG A 133 -9.04 -1.01 14.71
N ASN A 134 -8.88 -0.47 15.92
CA ASN A 134 -7.59 0.03 16.41
C ASN A 134 -6.56 -1.11 16.59
N ALA A 135 -6.99 -2.27 17.11
CA ALA A 135 -6.12 -3.43 17.29
C ALA A 135 -5.60 -3.97 15.96
N ILE A 136 -6.44 -4.00 14.92
CA ILE A 136 -6.05 -4.44 13.58
C ILE A 136 -5.02 -3.49 12.98
N GLY A 137 -5.25 -2.17 13.06
CA GLY A 137 -4.27 -1.18 12.60
C GLY A 137 -2.91 -1.32 13.29
N ALA A 138 -2.91 -1.54 14.62
CA ALA A 138 -1.69 -1.80 15.37
C ALA A 138 -1.00 -3.11 14.91
N GLY A 139 -1.79 -4.17 14.68
CA GLY A 139 -1.27 -5.45 14.19
C GLY A 139 -0.63 -5.35 12.82
N ILE A 140 -1.27 -4.64 11.87
CA ILE A 140 -0.71 -4.36 10.53
C ILE A 140 0.59 -3.58 10.66
N GLY A 141 0.63 -2.53 11.49
CA GLY A 141 1.85 -1.75 11.72
C GLY A 141 3.01 -2.58 12.27
N LEU A 142 2.75 -3.47 13.24
CA LEU A 142 3.75 -4.40 13.77
C LEU A 142 4.22 -5.43 12.73
N PHE A 143 3.31 -5.92 11.91
CA PHE A 143 3.64 -6.83 10.82
C PHE A 143 4.56 -6.16 9.78
N ILE A 144 4.26 -4.95 9.37
CA ILE A 144 5.11 -4.17 8.44
C ILE A 144 6.49 -3.91 9.05
N ALA A 145 6.54 -3.54 10.35
CA ALA A 145 7.80 -3.34 11.06
C ALA A 145 8.64 -4.62 11.09
N PHE A 146 8.02 -5.77 11.37
CA PHE A 146 8.70 -7.07 11.36
C PHE A 146 9.27 -7.41 9.96
N ILE A 147 8.48 -7.22 8.90
CA ILE A 147 8.95 -7.43 7.53
C ILE A 147 10.13 -6.49 7.20
N GLY A 148 10.06 -5.23 7.63
CA GLY A 148 11.17 -4.28 7.46
C GLY A 148 12.45 -4.74 8.15
N LEU A 149 12.36 -5.23 9.39
CA LEU A 149 13.50 -5.76 10.15
C LEU A 149 14.08 -7.03 9.51
N LYS A 150 13.21 -7.92 8.99
CA LYS A 150 13.62 -9.12 8.24
C LYS A 150 14.36 -8.73 6.96
N SER A 151 13.79 -7.84 6.16
CA SER A 151 14.37 -7.40 4.89
C SER A 151 15.71 -6.66 5.09
N ALA A 152 15.86 -5.97 6.21
CA ALA A 152 17.10 -5.32 6.58
C ALA A 152 18.19 -6.30 7.09
N GLY A 153 17.83 -7.57 7.38
CA GLY A 153 18.76 -8.54 7.97
C GLY A 153 18.98 -8.36 9.48
N VAL A 154 18.14 -7.57 10.15
CA VAL A 154 18.14 -7.41 11.62
C VAL A 154 17.52 -8.64 12.28
N VAL A 155 16.43 -9.13 11.71
CA VAL A 155 15.78 -10.39 12.08
C VAL A 155 16.12 -11.43 11.02
N VAL A 156 16.72 -12.54 11.45
CA VAL A 156 17.09 -13.66 10.58
C VAL A 156 16.42 -14.95 11.04
N ASP A 157 16.38 -15.93 10.16
CA ASP A 157 15.82 -17.26 10.46
C ASP A 157 16.74 -18.02 11.42
N ASP A 158 16.14 -18.77 12.35
CA ASP A 158 16.83 -19.62 13.31
C ASP A 158 16.04 -20.91 13.54
N GLY A 159 16.69 -22.05 13.35
CA GLY A 159 16.05 -23.36 13.44
C GLY A 159 15.55 -23.75 14.83
N ALA A 160 16.02 -23.11 15.91
CA ALA A 160 15.62 -23.42 17.28
C ALA A 160 14.55 -22.44 17.82
N THR A 161 14.69 -21.16 17.52
CA THR A 161 13.82 -20.09 18.05
C THR A 161 12.95 -19.44 16.99
N LEU A 162 12.98 -19.94 15.75
CA LEU A 162 12.33 -19.43 14.53
C LEU A 162 12.93 -18.10 14.05
N VAL A 163 13.33 -17.24 14.94
CA VAL A 163 13.97 -15.95 14.62
C VAL A 163 15.13 -15.67 15.58
N ALA A 164 16.20 -15.05 15.05
CA ALA A 164 17.33 -14.60 15.81
C ALA A 164 17.76 -13.18 15.39
N LEU A 165 18.64 -12.57 16.17
CA LEU A 165 19.26 -11.31 15.83
C LEU A 165 20.38 -11.56 14.80
N GLY A 166 20.30 -10.89 13.64
CA GLY A 166 21.35 -10.90 12.64
C GLY A 166 22.55 -10.05 13.00
N ASP A 167 23.52 -9.96 12.07
CA ASP A 167 24.67 -9.06 12.26
C ASP A 167 24.26 -7.60 12.05
N ILE A 168 24.03 -6.91 13.17
CA ILE A 168 23.59 -5.51 13.18
C ILE A 168 24.73 -4.50 12.99
N THR A 169 25.97 -4.98 12.92
CA THR A 169 27.18 -4.13 12.88
C THR A 169 27.67 -3.89 11.46
N SER A 170 27.15 -4.62 10.49
CA SER A 170 27.59 -4.57 9.09
C SER A 170 26.44 -4.59 8.10
N GLY A 171 26.75 -4.27 6.83
CA GLY A 171 25.86 -4.42 5.69
C GLY A 171 24.55 -3.64 5.78
N SER A 172 23.47 -4.29 5.32
CA SER A 172 22.12 -3.70 5.22
C SER A 172 21.51 -3.41 6.58
N ALA A 173 21.81 -4.21 7.62
CA ALA A 173 21.26 -3.99 8.96
C ALA A 173 21.78 -2.69 9.58
N LEU A 174 23.09 -2.43 9.50
CA LEU A 174 23.66 -1.15 9.97
C LEU A 174 23.08 0.03 9.21
N LEU A 175 22.99 -0.08 7.87
CA LEU A 175 22.42 0.96 7.02
C LEU A 175 20.95 1.22 7.35
N ALA A 176 20.17 0.19 7.66
CA ALA A 176 18.78 0.32 8.08
C ALA A 176 18.63 1.06 9.41
N PHE A 177 19.49 0.80 10.40
CA PHE A 177 19.51 1.56 11.66
C PHE A 177 19.86 3.02 11.44
N ILE A 178 20.88 3.31 10.63
CA ILE A 178 21.22 4.70 10.26
C ILE A 178 20.02 5.38 9.60
N GLY A 179 19.39 4.73 8.65
CA GLY A 179 18.21 5.25 7.95
C GLY A 179 17.03 5.48 8.88
N LEU A 180 16.79 4.57 9.82
CA LEU A 180 15.71 4.70 10.82
C LEU A 180 15.94 5.92 11.73
N ILE A 181 17.18 6.13 12.19
CA ILE A 181 17.55 7.30 13.01
C ILE A 181 17.37 8.59 12.23
N ILE A 182 17.86 8.65 10.99
CA ILE A 182 17.72 9.83 10.12
C ILE A 182 16.24 10.14 9.87
N THR A 183 15.46 9.13 9.46
CA THR A 183 14.03 9.30 9.18
C THR A 183 13.27 9.71 10.45
N GLY A 184 13.54 9.08 11.58
CA GLY A 184 12.95 9.42 12.88
C GLY A 184 13.29 10.85 13.31
N PHE A 185 14.53 11.31 13.10
CA PHE A 185 14.93 12.69 13.39
C PHE A 185 14.19 13.69 12.47
N LEU A 186 14.12 13.43 11.17
CA LEU A 186 13.38 14.29 10.21
C LEU A 186 11.90 14.34 10.55
N TYR A 187 11.31 13.20 10.89
CA TYR A 187 9.90 13.10 11.30
C TYR A 187 9.63 13.88 12.60
N ALA A 188 10.47 13.72 13.61
CA ALA A 188 10.35 14.47 14.86
C ALA A 188 10.51 15.99 14.69
N ARG A 189 11.21 16.44 13.63
CA ARG A 189 11.33 17.84 13.24
C ARG A 189 10.19 18.33 12.36
N ASN A 190 9.16 17.50 12.08
CA ASN A 190 8.04 17.81 11.19
C ASN A 190 8.48 18.26 9.79
N VAL A 191 9.55 17.67 9.25
CA VAL A 191 10.02 17.98 7.90
C VAL A 191 9.04 17.36 6.88
N PRO A 192 8.47 18.16 5.95
CA PRO A 192 7.60 17.61 4.91
C PRO A 192 8.34 16.57 4.07
N GLY A 193 7.74 15.39 3.86
CA GLY A 193 8.38 14.30 3.11
C GLY A 193 9.53 13.62 3.86
N ALA A 194 9.53 13.66 5.20
CA ALA A 194 10.59 13.07 6.05
C ALA A 194 10.92 11.62 5.69
N ILE A 195 9.91 10.80 5.36
CA ILE A 195 10.08 9.40 4.99
C ILE A 195 10.88 9.29 3.69
N LEU A 196 10.46 9.99 2.63
CA LEU A 196 11.17 9.96 1.35
C LEU A 196 12.58 10.52 1.48
N LEU A 197 12.75 11.65 2.18
CA LEU A 197 14.08 12.24 2.40
C LEU A 197 14.97 11.28 3.19
N GLY A 198 14.43 10.58 4.18
CA GLY A 198 15.13 9.55 4.94
C GLY A 198 15.60 8.41 4.04
N ILE A 199 14.74 7.90 3.15
CA ILE A 199 15.08 6.85 2.18
C ILE A 199 16.19 7.32 1.24
N LEU A 200 16.06 8.53 0.66
CA LEU A 200 17.05 9.07 -0.27
C LEU A 200 18.42 9.29 0.40
N LEU A 201 18.43 9.83 1.63
CA LEU A 201 19.68 10.02 2.40
C LEU A 201 20.31 8.67 2.72
N THR A 202 19.52 7.68 3.14
CA THR A 202 19.98 6.32 3.42
C THR A 202 20.56 5.66 2.17
N MET A 203 19.91 5.84 1.01
CA MET A 203 20.42 5.36 -0.27
C MET A 203 21.80 5.98 -0.60
N VAL A 204 21.94 7.30 -0.45
CA VAL A 204 23.21 8.00 -0.69
C VAL A 204 24.32 7.51 0.24
N ILE A 205 24.00 7.27 1.52
CA ILE A 205 24.95 6.72 2.50
C ILE A 205 25.32 5.27 2.15
N GLY A 206 24.36 4.50 1.63
CA GLY A 206 24.56 3.10 1.23
C GLY A 206 25.52 2.90 0.05
N ILE A 207 25.66 3.91 -0.83
CA ILE A 207 26.57 3.82 -2.00
C ILE A 207 28.04 3.64 -1.56
N PRO A 208 28.64 4.52 -0.72
CA PRO A 208 30.01 4.33 -0.28
C PRO A 208 30.21 3.11 0.63
N LEU A 209 29.15 2.62 1.28
CA LEU A 209 29.19 1.40 2.08
C LEU A 209 29.11 0.12 1.24
N GLY A 210 28.93 0.22 -0.08
CA GLY A 210 28.80 -0.92 -1.00
C GLY A 210 27.51 -1.71 -0.84
N VAL A 211 26.51 -1.16 -0.12
CA VAL A 211 25.20 -1.81 0.11
C VAL A 211 24.20 -1.40 -0.96
N THR A 212 24.35 -0.20 -1.53
CA THR A 212 23.42 0.34 -2.54
C THR A 212 24.14 0.49 -3.88
N GLU A 213 23.58 -0.12 -4.92
CA GLU A 213 24.03 0.07 -6.31
C GLU A 213 23.29 1.24 -6.96
N PHE A 214 24.01 2.27 -7.40
CA PHE A 214 23.41 3.37 -8.13
C PHE A 214 23.41 3.07 -9.63
N ARG A 215 22.23 2.86 -10.21
CA ARG A 215 22.03 2.52 -11.63
C ARG A 215 21.54 3.68 -12.50
N GLY A 216 21.50 4.89 -11.96
CA GLY A 216 21.06 6.09 -12.67
C GLY A 216 19.82 6.74 -12.06
N VAL A 217 19.47 7.94 -12.53
CA VAL A 217 18.35 8.74 -12.02
C VAL A 217 17.08 8.58 -12.85
N VAL A 218 17.23 8.25 -14.14
CA VAL A 218 16.11 8.13 -15.08
C VAL A 218 16.28 6.87 -15.91
N SER A 219 15.20 6.11 -16.05
CA SER A 219 15.14 4.94 -16.95
C SER A 219 13.81 4.96 -17.71
N VAL A 220 13.77 4.24 -18.83
CA VAL A 220 12.52 4.02 -19.56
C VAL A 220 11.67 3.03 -18.74
N PRO A 221 10.35 3.29 -18.54
CA PRO A 221 9.48 2.33 -17.87
C PRO A 221 9.50 0.97 -18.58
N GLU A 222 9.67 -0.09 -17.80
CA GLU A 222 9.61 -1.44 -18.35
C GLU A 222 8.18 -1.84 -18.70
N SER A 223 8.05 -2.74 -19.68
CA SER A 223 6.76 -3.26 -20.11
C SER A 223 6.08 -4.08 -19.00
N ILE A 224 4.79 -3.86 -18.76
CA ILE A 224 3.97 -4.66 -17.84
C ILE A 224 3.49 -5.98 -18.44
N SER A 225 3.75 -6.24 -19.73
CA SER A 225 3.29 -7.44 -20.44
C SER A 225 3.55 -8.77 -19.71
N PRO A 226 4.67 -8.97 -18.98
CA PRO A 226 4.90 -10.20 -18.25
C PRO A 226 3.89 -10.47 -17.13
N ILE A 227 3.32 -9.41 -16.53
CA ILE A 227 2.45 -9.50 -15.35
C ILE A 227 1.00 -9.05 -15.63
N PHE A 228 0.75 -8.44 -16.78
CA PHE A 228 -0.57 -7.90 -17.15
C PHE A 228 -1.59 -9.00 -17.42
N CYS A 229 -2.73 -8.97 -16.74
CA CYS A 229 -3.83 -9.94 -16.88
C CYS A 229 -3.39 -11.42 -16.71
N LYS A 230 -2.40 -11.69 -15.89
CA LYS A 230 -1.89 -13.06 -15.65
C LYS A 230 -2.63 -13.71 -14.49
N PHE A 231 -3.83 -14.21 -14.76
CA PHE A 231 -4.68 -14.87 -13.76
C PHE A 231 -4.64 -16.39 -13.90
N GLU A 232 -4.81 -17.11 -12.79
CA GLU A 232 -4.93 -18.55 -12.71
C GLU A 232 -6.33 -18.91 -12.19
N PHE A 233 -7.21 -19.39 -13.07
CA PHE A 233 -8.59 -19.71 -12.72
C PHE A 233 -8.83 -21.19 -12.37
N ASP A 234 -7.84 -22.05 -12.58
CA ASP A 234 -7.99 -23.50 -12.40
C ASP A 234 -8.41 -23.89 -10.97
N LYS A 235 -8.02 -23.11 -9.98
CA LYS A 235 -8.32 -23.32 -8.55
C LYS A 235 -9.35 -22.35 -7.97
N ILE A 236 -10.12 -21.66 -8.80
CA ILE A 236 -11.04 -20.59 -8.36
C ILE A 236 -12.10 -21.09 -7.34
N PHE A 237 -12.52 -22.36 -7.46
CA PHE A 237 -13.50 -22.98 -6.55
C PHE A 237 -12.83 -23.83 -5.46
N SER A 238 -11.53 -23.70 -5.24
CA SER A 238 -10.85 -24.38 -4.15
C SER A 238 -11.15 -23.74 -2.80
N VAL A 239 -11.08 -24.53 -1.73
CA VAL A 239 -11.18 -24.01 -0.37
C VAL A 239 -10.06 -23.01 -0.08
N ASP A 240 -8.87 -23.25 -0.62
CA ASP A 240 -7.72 -22.38 -0.45
C ASP A 240 -7.94 -20.99 -1.08
N MET A 241 -8.53 -20.95 -2.29
CA MET A 241 -8.91 -19.67 -2.93
C MET A 241 -9.92 -18.92 -2.06
N LEU A 242 -10.91 -19.61 -1.51
CA LEU A 242 -11.91 -19.00 -0.64
C LEU A 242 -11.25 -18.41 0.63
N VAL A 243 -10.33 -19.14 1.25
CA VAL A 243 -9.60 -18.70 2.45
C VAL A 243 -8.73 -17.48 2.14
N VAL A 244 -7.99 -17.52 1.02
CA VAL A 244 -7.10 -16.42 0.61
C VAL A 244 -7.90 -15.16 0.25
N VAL A 245 -8.98 -15.30 -0.53
CA VAL A 245 -9.89 -14.18 -0.88
C VAL A 245 -10.52 -13.59 0.39
N PHE A 246 -11.00 -14.43 1.29
CA PHE A 246 -11.58 -14.00 2.56
C PHE A 246 -10.56 -13.22 3.41
N THR A 247 -9.32 -13.67 3.45
CA THR A 247 -8.24 -13.02 4.21
C THR A 247 -7.88 -11.67 3.60
N PHE A 248 -7.68 -11.59 2.28
CA PHE A 248 -7.47 -10.33 1.58
C PHE A 248 -8.61 -9.35 1.85
N PHE A 249 -9.84 -9.83 1.67
CA PHE A 249 -11.06 -9.04 1.90
C PHE A 249 -11.10 -8.40 3.29
N PHE A 250 -10.81 -9.16 4.35
CA PHE A 250 -10.83 -8.60 5.71
C PHE A 250 -9.65 -7.66 5.97
N ILE A 251 -8.43 -8.01 5.51
CA ILE A 251 -7.27 -7.14 5.69
C ILE A 251 -7.51 -5.80 5.00
N ASP A 252 -7.93 -5.81 3.71
CA ASP A 252 -8.18 -4.58 2.95
C ASP A 252 -9.33 -3.76 3.52
N MET A 253 -10.42 -4.42 3.91
CA MET A 253 -11.55 -3.74 4.51
C MET A 253 -11.13 -2.96 5.78
N PHE A 254 -10.34 -3.59 6.64
CA PHE A 254 -9.88 -2.95 7.87
C PHE A 254 -8.81 -1.89 7.62
N ASP A 255 -7.90 -2.13 6.68
CA ASP A 255 -6.87 -1.17 6.30
C ASP A 255 -7.51 0.10 5.74
N THR A 256 -8.40 -0.03 4.75
CA THR A 256 -9.11 1.10 4.15
C THR A 256 -9.96 1.87 5.16
N VAL A 257 -10.66 1.17 6.07
CA VAL A 257 -11.45 1.84 7.11
C VAL A 257 -10.57 2.56 8.11
N GLY A 258 -9.51 1.91 8.57
CA GLY A 258 -8.57 2.48 9.53
C GLY A 258 -7.89 3.73 8.97
N THR A 259 -7.43 3.67 7.73
CA THR A 259 -6.77 4.79 7.03
C THR A 259 -7.75 5.94 6.76
N LEU A 260 -8.95 5.66 6.24
CA LEU A 260 -9.97 6.68 5.99
C LEU A 260 -10.40 7.39 7.28
N VAL A 261 -10.68 6.64 8.35
CA VAL A 261 -11.02 7.22 9.65
C VAL A 261 -9.86 8.07 10.18
N GLY A 262 -8.63 7.56 10.13
CA GLY A 262 -7.45 8.27 10.59
C GLY A 262 -7.22 9.59 9.86
N VAL A 263 -7.26 9.57 8.52
CA VAL A 263 -7.06 10.77 7.70
C VAL A 263 -8.21 11.76 7.85
N CYS A 264 -9.47 11.28 7.80
CA CYS A 264 -10.65 12.14 7.94
C CYS A 264 -10.70 12.81 9.31
N THR A 265 -10.29 12.12 10.38
CA THR A 265 -10.19 12.70 11.72
C THR A 265 -9.17 13.84 11.76
N LYS A 266 -7.97 13.61 11.25
CA LYS A 266 -6.91 14.63 11.18
C LYS A 266 -7.26 15.81 10.28
N ALA A 267 -7.99 15.55 9.18
CA ALA A 267 -8.42 16.56 8.22
C ALA A 267 -9.71 17.31 8.64
N ASN A 268 -10.30 17.00 9.81
CA ASN A 268 -11.59 17.52 10.24
C ASN A 268 -12.73 17.32 9.20
N MET A 269 -12.72 16.15 8.53
CA MET A 269 -13.70 15.77 7.51
C MET A 269 -14.78 14.81 8.05
N ILE A 270 -14.87 14.67 9.37
CA ILE A 270 -15.89 13.87 10.06
C ILE A 270 -17.00 14.82 10.51
N ASP A 271 -18.26 14.42 10.31
CA ASP A 271 -19.42 15.18 10.75
C ASP A 271 -19.63 15.08 12.29
N GLU A 272 -20.56 15.87 12.82
CA GLU A 272 -20.89 15.89 14.27
C GLU A 272 -21.39 14.52 14.80
N LYS A 273 -21.79 13.62 13.89
CA LYS A 273 -22.26 12.26 14.21
C LYS A 273 -21.17 11.20 14.09
N GLY A 274 -19.94 11.61 13.73
CA GLY A 274 -18.82 10.70 13.54
C GLY A 274 -18.75 10.04 12.17
N ASN A 275 -19.58 10.46 11.18
CA ASN A 275 -19.59 9.87 9.86
C ASN A 275 -18.60 10.57 8.93
N ILE A 276 -17.93 9.78 8.10
CA ILE A 276 -17.06 10.27 7.04
C ILE A 276 -17.92 10.71 5.85
N GLN A 277 -17.73 11.95 5.41
CA GLN A 277 -18.41 12.44 4.22
C GLN A 277 -17.99 11.63 3.00
N ARG A 278 -18.97 11.16 2.20
CA ARG A 278 -18.74 10.43 0.93
C ARG A 278 -17.99 9.11 1.06
N VAL A 279 -18.10 8.43 2.20
CA VAL A 279 -17.42 7.15 2.48
C VAL A 279 -17.73 6.09 1.41
N LYS A 280 -18.99 6.01 0.95
CA LYS A 280 -19.40 5.10 -0.12
C LYS A 280 -18.63 5.33 -1.42
N GLN A 281 -18.45 6.59 -1.81
CA GLN A 281 -17.70 6.95 -3.01
C GLN A 281 -16.21 6.68 -2.85
N ALA A 282 -15.67 6.86 -1.64
CA ALA A 282 -14.29 6.48 -1.33
C ALA A 282 -14.09 4.98 -1.44
N PHE A 283 -14.99 4.18 -0.87
CA PHE A 283 -14.97 2.71 -1.00
C PHE A 283 -15.11 2.24 -2.45
N MET A 284 -15.92 2.90 -3.26
CA MET A 284 -16.04 2.58 -4.68
C MET A 284 -14.74 2.87 -5.44
N ALA A 285 -14.09 4.01 -5.16
CA ALA A 285 -12.81 4.37 -5.77
C ALA A 285 -11.71 3.36 -5.41
N ASP A 286 -11.66 2.94 -4.16
CA ASP A 286 -10.77 1.93 -3.61
C ASP A 286 -10.98 0.55 -4.29
N SER A 287 -12.22 0.08 -4.37
CA SER A 287 -12.57 -1.18 -5.02
C SER A 287 -12.20 -1.21 -6.52
N ILE A 288 -12.43 -0.10 -7.23
CA ILE A 288 -12.02 0.04 -8.63
C ILE A 288 -10.49 0.02 -8.74
N ALA A 289 -9.78 0.71 -7.84
CA ALA A 289 -8.33 0.76 -7.83
C ALA A 289 -7.74 -0.64 -7.58
N THR A 290 -8.27 -1.40 -6.64
CA THR A 290 -7.89 -2.79 -6.36
C THR A 290 -8.11 -3.69 -7.57
N THR A 291 -9.31 -3.64 -8.17
CA THR A 291 -9.63 -4.45 -9.35
C THR A 291 -8.70 -4.14 -10.53
N VAL A 292 -8.45 -2.85 -10.80
CA VAL A 292 -7.53 -2.43 -11.87
C VAL A 292 -6.08 -2.77 -11.50
N GLY A 293 -5.69 -2.63 -10.24
CA GLY A 293 -4.37 -3.05 -9.74
C GLY A 293 -4.08 -4.52 -10.03
N ALA A 294 -5.02 -5.41 -9.73
CA ALA A 294 -4.92 -6.84 -10.07
C ALA A 294 -4.76 -7.08 -11.57
N VAL A 295 -5.51 -6.36 -12.42
CA VAL A 295 -5.38 -6.44 -13.89
C VAL A 295 -3.99 -5.98 -14.35
N LEU A 296 -3.45 -4.93 -13.73
CA LEU A 296 -2.11 -4.42 -14.04
C LEU A 296 -0.98 -5.31 -13.52
N GLY A 297 -1.27 -6.30 -12.65
CA GLY A 297 -0.29 -7.22 -12.09
C GLY A 297 0.34 -6.75 -10.77
N THR A 298 -0.41 -5.99 -9.96
CA THR A 298 -0.02 -5.62 -8.59
C THR A 298 -1.08 -6.03 -7.58
N SER A 299 -0.78 -5.97 -6.30
CA SER A 299 -1.72 -6.35 -5.24
C SER A 299 -2.79 -5.29 -5.00
N THR A 300 -3.60 -5.52 -3.96
CA THR A 300 -4.68 -4.64 -3.51
C THR A 300 -4.19 -3.20 -3.32
N THR A 301 -4.93 -2.26 -3.91
CA THR A 301 -4.66 -0.82 -3.83
C THR A 301 -5.53 -0.23 -2.73
N THR A 302 -4.93 0.48 -1.79
CA THR A 302 -5.60 1.05 -0.61
C THR A 302 -5.26 2.52 -0.42
N THR A 303 -5.99 3.18 0.49
CA THR A 303 -5.79 4.60 0.83
C THR A 303 -4.53 4.79 1.67
N TYR A 304 -3.72 5.79 1.34
CA TYR A 304 -2.50 6.17 2.09
C TYR A 304 -2.78 7.30 3.08
N VAL A 305 -2.10 7.26 4.24
CA VAL A 305 -2.22 8.22 5.35
C VAL A 305 -1.06 9.20 5.36
#